data_84281f8b39c69b5c6035cda9b67649bb
#
_entry.id   84281f8b39c69b5c6035cda9b67649bb
#
_cell.length_a   1.000
_cell.length_b   1.000
_cell.length_c   1.000
_cell.angle_alpha   90.00
_cell.angle_beta   90.00
_cell.angle_gamma   90.00
#
_symmetry.space_group_name_H-M   'P 1'
#
loop_
_entity.id
_entity.type
_entity.pdbx_description
1 polymer ?
#
loop_
_entity_poly.entity_id
_entity_poly.type
_entity_poly.pdbx_seq_one_letter_code
_entity_poly.pdbx_strand_id
1 'polypeptide(L)'
;MKKMFSGVFLAFILILTSSTSYAATIQIKVDGKTIVTDANPEIKNNRTMVPLRVISENVGATVHWSDSQVTLTKNDMKVILKLKSNKVVKNGKTEYLDVKPYMKNNRTFVPMRFIAETFGSHVDYKNGIVSIGTKPFTIDGVIVSALQQEYHLFMGGVVEQSKGNGYNEAIYNTFVENKGSKVKAPANYTWDFHNVSAGDYYKNVQFDFLDQEGNSIKRFDLYSLRGLEQLEILLHEPTEGQWYLFSENAQQSIYQLLDRASMNGFVTVISNTAP
;
A
#
# COMPACT_ATOMS: atom_id res chain seq x y z
N MET A 1 -42.88 62.00 -2.01
CA MET A 1 -41.95 61.13 -2.79
C MET A 1 -40.65 60.75 -2.06
N LYS A 2 -40.58 60.74 -0.72
CA LYS A 2 -39.35 60.39 0.04
C LYS A 2 -39.39 59.07 0.80
N LYS A 3 -40.48 58.28 0.70
CA LYS A 3 -40.64 57.03 1.46
C LYS A 3 -40.51 55.74 0.64
N MET A 4 -40.33 55.78 -0.68
CA MET A 4 -40.20 54.56 -1.53
C MET A 4 -38.79 54.16 -1.80
N PHE A 5 -37.77 54.95 -1.51
CA PHE A 5 -36.35 54.57 -1.76
C PHE A 5 -35.70 53.74 -0.64
N SER A 6 -36.32 53.77 0.56
CA SER A 6 -35.68 53.02 1.71
C SER A 6 -35.95 51.54 1.68
N GLY A 7 -37.00 51.05 0.99
CA GLY A 7 -37.34 49.62 0.93
C GLY A 7 -36.50 48.84 -0.10
N VAL A 8 -36.07 49.49 -1.18
CA VAL A 8 -35.30 48.84 -2.25
C VAL A 8 -33.83 48.60 -1.83
N PHE A 9 -33.28 49.47 -0.97
CA PHE A 9 -31.90 49.35 -0.50
C PHE A 9 -31.75 48.25 0.54
N LEU A 10 -32.79 47.94 1.33
CA LEU A 10 -32.75 46.85 2.32
C LEU A 10 -32.89 45.45 1.67
N ALA A 11 -33.59 45.37 0.52
CA ALA A 11 -33.72 44.11 -0.24
C ALA A 11 -32.44 43.75 -0.99
N PHE A 12 -31.57 44.70 -1.33
CA PHE A 12 -30.33 44.46 -2.05
C PHE A 12 -29.17 43.94 -1.15
N ILE A 13 -29.23 44.19 0.17
CA ILE A 13 -28.22 43.75 1.15
C ILE A 13 -28.43 42.28 1.52
N LEU A 14 -29.62 41.71 1.38
CA LEU A 14 -29.92 40.30 1.71
C LEU A 14 -29.47 39.31 0.64
N ILE A 15 -29.05 39.73 -0.54
CA ILE A 15 -28.63 38.82 -1.64
C ILE A 15 -27.13 38.52 -1.61
N LEU A 16 -26.31 39.21 -0.80
CA LEU A 16 -24.86 39.11 -0.79
C LEU A 16 -24.27 38.10 0.23
N THR A 17 -25.11 37.37 0.95
CA THR A 17 -24.62 36.32 1.91
C THR A 17 -24.87 34.89 1.42
N SER A 18 -24.71 34.64 0.12
CA SER A 18 -24.55 33.25 -0.31
C SER A 18 -23.14 32.77 0.09
N SER A 19 -23.02 32.31 1.32
CA SER A 19 -21.85 31.53 1.75
C SER A 19 -21.76 30.34 0.83
N THR A 20 -20.78 30.34 -0.08
CA THR A 20 -20.41 29.11 -0.78
C THR A 20 -19.97 28.11 0.26
N SER A 21 -20.85 27.18 0.61
CA SER A 21 -20.49 26.04 1.44
C SER A 21 -19.51 25.17 0.65
N TYR A 22 -18.24 25.39 0.86
CA TYR A 22 -17.24 24.41 0.41
C TYR A 22 -17.50 23.12 1.18
N ALA A 23 -17.96 22.09 0.48
CA ALA A 23 -17.99 20.76 1.05
C ALA A 23 -16.56 20.43 1.48
N ALA A 24 -16.32 20.35 2.78
CA ALA A 24 -15.00 20.03 3.30
C ALA A 24 -14.56 18.67 2.73
N THR A 25 -13.51 18.67 1.94
CA THR A 25 -12.94 17.44 1.37
C THR A 25 -12.41 16.60 2.55
N ILE A 26 -12.88 15.36 2.66
CA ILE A 26 -12.40 14.43 3.67
C ILE A 26 -10.97 14.04 3.33
N GLN A 27 -10.05 14.32 4.23
CA GLN A 27 -8.66 13.90 4.11
C GLN A 27 -8.44 12.59 4.88
N ILE A 28 -7.73 11.65 4.27
CA ILE A 28 -7.30 10.40 4.93
C ILE A 28 -5.82 10.49 5.24
N LYS A 29 -5.45 10.17 6.49
CA LYS A 29 -4.06 9.99 6.90
C LYS A 29 -3.87 8.57 7.42
N VAL A 30 -2.79 7.94 7.02
CA VAL A 30 -2.34 6.65 7.55
C VAL A 30 -0.94 6.84 8.13
N ASP A 31 -0.76 6.49 9.40
CA ASP A 31 0.51 6.68 10.14
C ASP A 31 1.09 8.10 9.97
N GLY A 32 0.21 9.10 9.99
CA GLY A 32 0.55 10.53 9.84
C GLY A 32 0.74 11.01 8.39
N LYS A 33 0.82 10.14 7.40
CA LYS A 33 0.96 10.49 5.98
C LYS A 33 -0.40 10.71 5.32
N THR A 34 -0.56 11.78 4.55
CA THR A 34 -1.77 12.01 3.75
C THR A 34 -1.79 11.06 2.56
N ILE A 35 -2.85 10.28 2.44
CA ILE A 35 -2.99 9.27 1.40
C ILE A 35 -3.63 9.88 0.15
N VAL A 36 -2.98 9.63 -1.00
CA VAL A 36 -3.54 9.98 -2.30
C VAL A 36 -4.64 8.99 -2.65
N THR A 37 -5.83 9.50 -2.96
CA THR A 37 -6.97 8.69 -3.37
C THR A 37 -7.34 8.97 -4.82
N ASP A 38 -7.58 7.92 -5.58
CA ASP A 38 -8.00 8.00 -6.99
C ASP A 38 -9.50 8.36 -7.16
N ALA A 39 -10.23 8.43 -6.06
CA ALA A 39 -11.59 8.96 -5.96
C ALA A 39 -11.82 9.51 -4.55
N ASN A 40 -12.50 10.64 -4.46
CA ASN A 40 -12.71 11.32 -3.18
C ASN A 40 -13.55 10.48 -2.22
N PRO A 41 -13.16 10.41 -0.93
CA PRO A 41 -14.01 9.89 0.13
C PRO A 41 -15.35 10.63 0.19
N GLU A 42 -16.41 9.94 0.57
CA GLU A 42 -17.74 10.56 0.72
C GLU A 42 -18.46 10.07 1.97
N ILE A 43 -19.37 10.89 2.50
CA ILE A 43 -20.23 10.50 3.61
C ILE A 43 -21.53 9.91 3.04
N LYS A 44 -21.86 8.71 3.48
CA LYS A 44 -23.14 8.05 3.18
C LYS A 44 -23.69 7.40 4.44
N ASN A 45 -24.93 7.75 4.79
CA ASN A 45 -25.59 7.28 6.00
C ASN A 45 -24.69 7.42 7.25
N ASN A 46 -24.06 8.57 7.40
CA ASN A 46 -23.13 8.89 8.48
C ASN A 46 -21.90 7.96 8.57
N ARG A 47 -21.50 7.35 7.48
CA ARG A 47 -20.27 6.54 7.35
C ARG A 47 -19.36 7.13 6.28
N THR A 48 -18.07 7.20 6.58
CA THR A 48 -17.05 7.54 5.56
C THR A 48 -16.85 6.35 4.65
N MET A 49 -17.19 6.55 3.39
CA MET A 49 -17.02 5.57 2.32
C MET A 49 -15.77 5.93 1.52
N VAL A 50 -14.93 4.95 1.25
CA VAL A 50 -13.65 5.14 0.54
C VAL A 50 -13.47 4.09 -0.55
N PRO A 51 -12.67 4.38 -1.60
CA PRO A 51 -12.25 3.35 -2.54
C PRO A 51 -11.57 2.20 -1.80
N LEU A 52 -12.06 0.98 -2.01
CA LEU A 52 -11.63 -0.21 -1.28
C LEU A 52 -10.12 -0.42 -1.35
N ARG A 53 -9.55 -0.35 -2.55
CA ARG A 53 -8.12 -0.61 -2.78
C ARG A 53 -7.25 0.32 -1.95
N VAL A 54 -7.57 1.61 -1.94
CA VAL A 54 -6.80 2.62 -1.21
C VAL A 54 -6.66 2.26 0.27
N ILE A 55 -7.77 1.96 0.93
CA ILE A 55 -7.71 1.65 2.37
C ILE A 55 -7.06 0.28 2.62
N SER A 56 -7.39 -0.74 1.80
CA SER A 56 -6.90 -2.10 2.02
C SER A 56 -5.37 -2.19 1.90
N GLU A 57 -4.79 -1.60 0.86
CA GLU A 57 -3.34 -1.61 0.65
C GLU A 57 -2.59 -0.85 1.75
N ASN A 58 -3.13 0.30 2.18
CA ASN A 58 -2.50 1.09 3.25
C ASN A 58 -2.53 0.40 4.62
N VAL A 59 -3.46 -0.53 4.86
CA VAL A 59 -3.47 -1.36 6.07
C VAL A 59 -2.81 -2.72 5.89
N GLY A 60 -2.17 -2.95 4.72
CA GLY A 60 -1.42 -4.17 4.42
C GLY A 60 -2.27 -5.37 3.98
N ALA A 61 -3.51 -5.14 3.53
CA ALA A 61 -4.37 -6.20 3.03
C ALA A 61 -4.30 -6.31 1.49
N THR A 62 -4.20 -7.52 0.99
CA THR A 62 -4.31 -7.81 -0.46
C THR A 62 -5.77 -7.85 -0.89
N VAL A 63 -6.04 -7.49 -2.15
CA VAL A 63 -7.38 -7.39 -2.71
C VAL A 63 -7.50 -8.28 -3.94
N HIS A 64 -8.36 -9.27 -3.88
CA HIS A 64 -8.68 -10.14 -5.01
C HIS A 64 -10.13 -9.96 -5.46
N TRP A 65 -10.34 -9.78 -6.77
CA TRP A 65 -11.66 -9.61 -7.39
C TRP A 65 -12.08 -10.87 -8.11
N SER A 66 -13.33 -11.26 -7.91
CA SER A 66 -13.98 -12.34 -8.66
C SER A 66 -15.46 -11.99 -8.85
N ASP A 67 -15.88 -11.75 -10.08
CA ASP A 67 -17.23 -11.35 -10.45
C ASP A 67 -17.77 -10.15 -9.65
N SER A 68 -18.78 -10.39 -8.79
CA SER A 68 -19.37 -9.38 -7.89
C SER A 68 -18.89 -9.49 -6.44
N GLN A 69 -17.79 -10.21 -6.20
CA GLN A 69 -17.24 -10.49 -4.89
C GLN A 69 -15.81 -9.94 -4.79
N VAL A 70 -15.48 -9.41 -3.63
CA VAL A 70 -14.12 -9.00 -3.28
C VAL A 70 -13.65 -9.80 -2.09
N THR A 71 -12.49 -10.40 -2.21
CA THR A 71 -11.79 -11.05 -1.10
C THR A 71 -10.61 -10.20 -0.68
N LEU A 72 -10.55 -9.87 0.61
CA LEU A 72 -9.44 -9.20 1.25
C LEU A 72 -8.73 -10.19 2.17
N THR A 73 -7.41 -10.22 2.12
CA THR A 73 -6.60 -11.08 2.99
C THR A 73 -5.45 -10.30 3.60
N LYS A 74 -5.19 -10.56 4.88
CA LYS A 74 -4.00 -10.11 5.59
C LYS A 74 -3.72 -11.12 6.69
N ASN A 75 -2.57 -11.78 6.64
CA ASN A 75 -2.24 -12.89 7.53
C ASN A 75 -3.41 -13.92 7.59
N ASP A 76 -3.84 -14.31 8.77
CA ASP A 76 -4.96 -15.26 8.97
C ASP A 76 -6.36 -14.62 8.81
N MET A 77 -6.43 -13.33 8.52
CA MET A 77 -7.70 -12.62 8.36
C MET A 77 -8.15 -12.63 6.90
N LYS A 78 -9.32 -13.23 6.66
CA LYS A 78 -9.99 -13.25 5.35
C LYS A 78 -11.35 -12.59 5.45
N VAL A 79 -11.60 -11.60 4.60
CA VAL A 79 -12.88 -10.90 4.50
C VAL A 79 -13.44 -11.04 3.09
N ILE A 80 -14.67 -11.47 2.97
CA ILE A 80 -15.38 -11.58 1.70
C ILE A 80 -16.53 -10.60 1.68
N LEU A 81 -16.52 -9.69 0.71
CA LEU A 81 -17.55 -8.67 0.47
C LEU A 81 -18.31 -9.03 -0.81
N LYS A 82 -19.63 -8.90 -0.81
CA LYS A 82 -20.43 -8.95 -2.03
C LYS A 82 -20.94 -7.55 -2.35
N LEU A 83 -20.79 -7.13 -3.60
CA LEU A 83 -21.35 -5.87 -4.07
C LEU A 83 -22.86 -5.83 -3.91
N LYS A 84 -23.40 -4.67 -3.55
CA LYS A 84 -24.85 -4.44 -3.30
C LYS A 84 -25.46 -5.25 -2.13
N SER A 85 -24.64 -6.00 -1.37
CA SER A 85 -25.04 -6.71 -0.17
C SER A 85 -24.38 -6.06 1.07
N ASN A 86 -25.11 -6.00 2.19
CA ASN A 86 -24.52 -5.61 3.47
C ASN A 86 -23.91 -6.82 4.23
N LYS A 87 -24.15 -8.04 3.74
CA LYS A 87 -23.58 -9.25 4.33
C LYS A 87 -22.10 -9.36 3.96
N VAL A 88 -21.24 -9.54 4.95
CA VAL A 88 -19.82 -9.84 4.81
C VAL A 88 -19.50 -11.15 5.53
N VAL A 89 -18.45 -11.83 5.06
CA VAL A 89 -17.95 -13.04 5.74
C VAL A 89 -16.52 -12.74 6.21
N LYS A 90 -16.30 -12.80 7.53
CA LYS A 90 -15.02 -12.58 8.18
C LYS A 90 -14.58 -13.89 8.83
N ASN A 91 -13.50 -14.49 8.33
CA ASN A 91 -13.02 -15.81 8.76
C ASN A 91 -14.15 -16.86 8.91
N GLY A 92 -15.01 -16.94 7.91
CA GLY A 92 -16.15 -17.89 7.89
C GLY A 92 -17.39 -17.42 8.68
N LYS A 93 -17.28 -16.40 9.52
CA LYS A 93 -18.43 -15.84 10.27
C LYS A 93 -19.11 -14.73 9.49
N THR A 94 -20.44 -14.74 9.49
CA THR A 94 -21.24 -13.69 8.86
C THR A 94 -21.42 -12.50 9.78
N GLU A 95 -21.12 -11.30 9.25
CA GLU A 95 -21.37 -9.99 9.85
C GLU A 95 -22.18 -9.12 8.87
N TYR A 96 -22.71 -7.99 9.34
CA TYR A 96 -23.50 -7.08 8.52
C TYR A 96 -22.97 -5.66 8.62
N LEU A 97 -22.80 -5.03 7.47
CA LEU A 97 -22.41 -3.63 7.35
C LEU A 97 -23.62 -2.71 7.48
N ASP A 98 -23.44 -1.55 8.10
CA ASP A 98 -24.46 -0.50 8.14
C ASP A 98 -24.75 0.09 6.76
N VAL A 99 -23.71 0.19 5.92
CA VAL A 99 -23.79 0.67 4.53
C VAL A 99 -23.23 -0.37 3.58
N LYS A 100 -24.02 -0.73 2.58
CA LYS A 100 -23.61 -1.70 1.54
C LYS A 100 -22.45 -1.17 0.72
N PRO A 101 -21.45 -1.99 0.39
CA PRO A 101 -20.48 -1.69 -0.66
C PRO A 101 -21.21 -1.39 -2.00
N TYR A 102 -20.72 -0.41 -2.73
CA TYR A 102 -21.30 -0.02 -4.01
C TYR A 102 -20.19 0.41 -5.00
N MET A 103 -20.53 0.39 -6.27
CA MET A 103 -19.65 0.90 -7.32
C MET A 103 -20.03 2.33 -7.71
N LYS A 104 -19.00 3.18 -7.88
CA LYS A 104 -19.09 4.55 -8.40
C LYS A 104 -17.82 4.83 -9.20
N ASN A 105 -17.98 5.31 -10.44
CA ASN A 105 -16.86 5.64 -11.33
C ASN A 105 -15.81 4.50 -11.43
N ASN A 106 -16.29 3.28 -11.61
CA ASN A 106 -15.47 2.05 -11.68
C ASN A 106 -14.60 1.77 -10.43
N ARG A 107 -15.00 2.31 -9.27
CA ARG A 107 -14.38 2.05 -7.96
C ARG A 107 -15.41 1.46 -7.01
N THR A 108 -14.98 0.48 -6.21
CA THR A 108 -15.81 -0.05 -5.13
C THR A 108 -15.58 0.77 -3.88
N PHE A 109 -16.66 1.35 -3.36
CA PHE A 109 -16.69 2.09 -2.11
C PHE A 109 -17.13 1.19 -0.96
N VAL A 110 -16.44 1.29 0.16
CA VAL A 110 -16.69 0.51 1.37
C VAL A 110 -16.65 1.40 2.61
N PRO A 111 -17.33 1.00 3.71
CA PRO A 111 -17.18 1.69 4.99
C PRO A 111 -15.74 1.58 5.47
N MET A 112 -15.03 2.70 5.51
CA MET A 112 -13.59 2.76 5.78
C MET A 112 -13.24 2.15 7.14
N ARG A 113 -13.97 2.54 8.20
CA ARG A 113 -13.72 2.06 9.57
C ARG A 113 -13.81 0.55 9.66
N PHE A 114 -14.80 -0.06 8.99
CA PHE A 114 -14.95 -1.51 8.97
C PHE A 114 -13.69 -2.20 8.43
N ILE A 115 -13.15 -1.71 7.31
CA ILE A 115 -11.96 -2.29 6.70
C ILE A 115 -10.74 -2.09 7.61
N ALA A 116 -10.47 -0.85 8.03
CA ALA A 116 -9.30 -0.53 8.86
C ALA A 116 -9.29 -1.33 10.18
N GLU A 117 -10.39 -1.32 10.93
CA GLU A 117 -10.48 -2.01 12.22
C GLU A 117 -10.46 -3.54 12.07
N THR A 118 -11.03 -4.08 10.98
CA THR A 118 -10.96 -5.54 10.70
C THR A 118 -9.53 -6.02 10.53
N PHE A 119 -8.66 -5.20 9.93
CA PHE A 119 -7.24 -5.50 9.78
C PHE A 119 -6.37 -4.92 10.91
N GLY A 120 -6.99 -4.59 12.04
CA GLY A 120 -6.31 -4.26 13.29
C GLY A 120 -5.80 -2.84 13.40
N SER A 121 -6.22 -1.92 12.51
CA SER A 121 -5.87 -0.51 12.59
C SER A 121 -6.85 0.26 13.48
N HIS A 122 -6.36 1.32 14.14
CA HIS A 122 -7.19 2.26 14.90
C HIS A 122 -7.65 3.41 13.99
N VAL A 123 -8.89 3.90 14.19
CA VAL A 123 -9.47 4.95 13.35
C VAL A 123 -10.04 6.08 14.18
N ASP A 124 -9.50 7.28 14.00
CA ASP A 124 -9.99 8.53 14.56
C ASP A 124 -10.56 9.46 13.47
N TYR A 125 -11.55 10.27 13.83
CA TYR A 125 -12.10 11.31 12.98
C TYR A 125 -12.14 12.65 13.72
N LYS A 126 -11.46 13.66 13.17
CA LYS A 126 -11.44 15.00 13.72
C LYS A 126 -11.31 16.05 12.62
N ASN A 127 -12.19 17.05 12.63
CA ASN A 127 -12.10 18.22 11.75
C ASN A 127 -11.98 17.89 10.24
N GLY A 128 -12.75 16.91 9.74
CA GLY A 128 -12.68 16.51 8.32
C GLY A 128 -11.48 15.61 7.98
N ILE A 129 -10.65 15.28 8.96
CA ILE A 129 -9.49 14.37 8.81
C ILE A 129 -9.83 13.02 9.43
N VAL A 130 -9.64 11.97 8.66
CA VAL A 130 -9.63 10.60 9.16
C VAL A 130 -8.20 10.16 9.37
N SER A 131 -7.85 9.80 10.60
CA SER A 131 -6.53 9.30 10.96
C SER A 131 -6.61 7.80 11.22
N ILE A 132 -5.76 7.03 10.55
CA ILE A 132 -5.64 5.59 10.69
C ILE A 132 -4.25 5.30 11.24
N GLY A 133 -4.19 4.65 12.40
CA GLY A 133 -2.97 4.11 12.99
C GLY A 133 -2.87 2.62 12.71
N THR A 134 -1.86 2.17 11.98
CA THR A 134 -1.62 0.75 11.75
C THR A 134 -0.86 0.14 12.91
N LYS A 135 -0.99 -1.19 13.10
CA LYS A 135 -0.14 -1.88 14.05
C LYS A 135 1.29 -1.93 13.52
N PRO A 136 2.31 -1.82 14.39
CA PRO A 136 3.68 -2.08 14.00
C PRO A 136 3.82 -3.47 13.37
N PHE A 137 4.49 -3.54 12.24
CA PHE A 137 4.85 -4.80 11.63
C PHE A 137 6.06 -5.41 12.37
N THR A 138 6.03 -6.71 12.61
CA THR A 138 7.13 -7.42 13.30
C THR A 138 7.57 -8.65 12.53
N ILE A 139 8.88 -8.92 12.55
CA ILE A 139 9.48 -10.17 12.08
C ILE A 139 10.14 -10.82 13.29
N ASP A 140 9.78 -12.05 13.62
CA ASP A 140 10.29 -12.80 14.77
C ASP A 140 10.23 -12.03 16.11
N GLY A 141 9.16 -11.22 16.27
CA GLY A 141 8.94 -10.40 17.46
C GLY A 141 9.69 -9.07 17.48
N VAL A 142 10.55 -8.77 16.49
CA VAL A 142 11.27 -7.50 16.36
C VAL A 142 10.47 -6.55 15.48
N ILE A 143 10.29 -5.28 15.93
CA ILE A 143 9.58 -4.26 15.15
C ILE A 143 10.40 -3.86 13.93
N VAL A 144 9.77 -3.92 12.76
CA VAL A 144 10.33 -3.38 11.51
C VAL A 144 10.10 -1.87 11.48
N SER A 145 11.17 -1.10 11.51
CA SER A 145 11.11 0.38 11.43
C SER A 145 11.13 0.88 9.99
N ALA A 146 11.80 0.15 9.10
CA ALA A 146 11.88 0.46 7.68
C ALA A 146 12.14 -0.79 6.83
N LEU A 147 11.69 -0.76 5.59
CA LEU A 147 12.19 -1.62 4.52
C LEU A 147 13.16 -0.80 3.67
N GLN A 148 14.41 -1.19 3.63
CA GLN A 148 15.41 -0.58 2.77
C GLN A 148 15.52 -1.37 1.46
N GLN A 149 15.45 -0.66 0.35
CA GLN A 149 15.72 -1.16 -0.98
C GLN A 149 17.03 -0.56 -1.48
N GLU A 150 17.92 -1.42 -2.00
CA GLU A 150 19.16 -0.99 -2.64
C GLU A 150 19.26 -1.65 -4.02
N TYR A 151 19.49 -0.86 -5.05
CA TYR A 151 19.69 -1.33 -6.42
C TYR A 151 20.80 -0.53 -7.09
N HIS A 152 21.56 -1.21 -7.94
CA HIS A 152 22.65 -0.62 -8.69
C HIS A 152 22.24 -0.41 -10.15
N LEU A 153 22.56 0.75 -10.67
CA LEU A 153 22.44 1.11 -12.07
C LEU A 153 23.80 1.00 -12.73
N PHE A 154 23.85 1.13 -14.05
CA PHE A 154 25.11 1.09 -14.82
C PHE A 154 26.15 2.08 -14.30
N MET A 155 25.71 3.25 -13.83
CA MET A 155 26.56 4.31 -13.26
C MET A 155 25.97 4.75 -11.90
N GLY A 156 26.34 4.05 -10.83
CA GLY A 156 25.92 4.36 -9.47
C GLY A 156 24.83 3.46 -8.92
N GLY A 157 24.31 3.82 -7.75
CA GLY A 157 23.27 3.07 -7.05
C GLY A 157 22.29 3.97 -6.33
N VAL A 158 21.17 3.41 -5.95
CA VAL A 158 20.11 4.10 -5.22
C VAL A 158 19.76 3.28 -3.98
N VAL A 159 19.62 3.96 -2.84
CA VAL A 159 19.14 3.41 -1.59
C VAL A 159 17.90 4.17 -1.18
N GLU A 160 16.79 3.46 -0.98
CA GLU A 160 15.52 4.01 -0.55
C GLU A 160 15.02 3.29 0.69
N GLN A 161 14.24 3.98 1.52
CA GLN A 161 13.59 3.38 2.68
C GLN A 161 12.09 3.65 2.67
N SER A 162 11.31 2.59 2.82
CA SER A 162 9.86 2.64 3.09
C SER A 162 9.59 2.49 4.58
N LYS A 163 8.78 3.42 5.14
CA LYS A 163 8.34 3.41 6.55
C LYS A 163 6.85 3.16 6.70
N GLY A 164 6.18 2.65 5.67
CA GLY A 164 4.76 2.29 5.71
C GLY A 164 4.56 0.87 6.24
N ASN A 165 4.09 0.70 7.49
CA ASN A 165 3.90 -0.62 8.11
C ASN A 165 3.12 -1.59 7.21
N GLY A 166 1.98 -1.16 6.66
CA GLY A 166 1.14 -2.01 5.81
C GLY A 166 1.85 -2.43 4.52
N TYR A 167 2.59 -1.53 3.88
CA TYR A 167 3.34 -1.85 2.68
C TYR A 167 4.51 -2.77 2.96
N ASN A 168 5.27 -2.52 4.04
CA ASN A 168 6.41 -3.35 4.42
C ASN A 168 5.96 -4.78 4.76
N GLU A 169 4.84 -4.93 5.48
CA GLU A 169 4.22 -6.22 5.79
C GLU A 169 3.75 -6.95 4.52
N ALA A 170 3.06 -6.25 3.60
CA ALA A 170 2.60 -6.83 2.33
C ALA A 170 3.76 -7.29 1.44
N ILE A 171 4.86 -6.52 1.39
CA ILE A 171 6.07 -6.88 0.64
C ILE A 171 6.74 -8.11 1.27
N TYR A 172 6.89 -8.14 2.60
CA TYR A 172 7.43 -9.30 3.30
C TYR A 172 6.62 -10.57 3.02
N ASN A 173 5.31 -10.50 3.16
CA ASN A 173 4.42 -11.62 2.88
C ASN A 173 4.51 -12.07 1.42
N THR A 174 4.66 -11.12 0.47
CA THR A 174 4.86 -11.47 -0.95
C THR A 174 6.13 -12.29 -1.14
N PHE A 175 7.23 -11.95 -0.48
CA PHE A 175 8.45 -12.77 -0.51
C PHE A 175 8.22 -14.16 0.07
N VAL A 176 7.66 -14.25 1.28
CA VAL A 176 7.50 -15.51 2.02
C VAL A 176 6.54 -16.48 1.31
N GLU A 177 5.40 -15.97 0.83
CA GLU A 177 4.34 -16.77 0.21
C GLU A 177 4.66 -17.21 -1.22
N ASN A 178 5.60 -16.54 -1.90
CA ASN A 178 5.95 -16.83 -3.29
C ASN A 178 7.36 -17.44 -3.46
N LYS A 179 7.95 -17.93 -2.40
CA LYS A 179 9.13 -18.81 -2.49
C LYS A 179 8.73 -20.06 -3.25
N GLY A 180 9.34 -20.25 -4.41
CA GLY A 180 9.18 -21.47 -5.19
C GLY A 180 10.04 -22.63 -4.66
N SER A 181 10.41 -23.53 -5.54
CA SER A 181 11.30 -24.65 -5.19
C SER A 181 12.67 -24.13 -4.75
N LYS A 182 13.26 -24.79 -3.73
CA LYS A 182 14.66 -24.57 -3.37
C LYS A 182 15.56 -24.99 -4.52
N VAL A 183 16.56 -24.18 -4.80
CA VAL A 183 17.59 -24.46 -5.81
C VAL A 183 18.97 -24.35 -5.21
N LYS A 184 19.99 -24.88 -5.91
CA LYS A 184 21.39 -24.66 -5.54
C LYS A 184 21.79 -23.23 -5.87
N ALA A 185 22.73 -22.68 -5.11
CA ALA A 185 23.37 -21.42 -5.47
C ALA A 185 23.89 -21.48 -6.92
N PRO A 186 23.67 -20.46 -7.74
CA PRO A 186 24.23 -20.39 -9.09
C PRO A 186 25.77 -20.43 -9.00
N ALA A 187 26.42 -20.99 -10.03
CA ALA A 187 27.88 -21.08 -10.07
C ALA A 187 28.53 -19.69 -10.12
N ASN A 188 27.91 -18.77 -10.85
CA ASN A 188 28.37 -17.39 -10.98
C ASN A 188 27.22 -16.44 -10.72
N TYR A 189 27.43 -15.50 -9.81
CA TYR A 189 26.50 -14.40 -9.54
C TYR A 189 27.28 -13.16 -9.05
N THR A 190 26.82 -11.98 -9.42
CA THR A 190 27.50 -10.73 -9.11
C THR A 190 26.50 -9.59 -8.92
N TRP A 191 26.90 -8.54 -8.22
CA TRP A 191 26.23 -7.24 -8.21
C TRP A 191 26.86 -6.24 -9.17
N ASP A 192 28.03 -6.57 -9.74
CA ASP A 192 28.71 -5.71 -10.70
C ASP A 192 28.20 -5.99 -12.12
N PHE A 193 27.40 -5.06 -12.63
CA PHE A 193 26.82 -5.14 -13.97
C PHE A 193 27.88 -5.21 -15.08
N HIS A 194 29.08 -4.67 -14.85
CA HIS A 194 30.15 -4.66 -15.87
C HIS A 194 30.81 -6.03 -16.02
N ASN A 195 30.77 -6.84 -14.96
CA ASN A 195 31.46 -8.14 -14.90
C ASN A 195 30.50 -9.34 -15.02
N VAL A 196 29.24 -9.12 -15.47
CA VAL A 196 28.28 -10.20 -15.66
C VAL A 196 28.28 -10.68 -17.11
N SER A 197 28.48 -11.96 -17.33
CA SER A 197 28.46 -12.62 -18.65
C SER A 197 27.08 -13.24 -18.96
N ALA A 198 26.86 -13.62 -20.21
CA ALA A 198 25.68 -14.41 -20.56
C ALA A 198 25.71 -15.77 -19.82
N GLY A 199 24.60 -16.13 -19.18
CA GLY A 199 24.50 -17.31 -18.33
C GLY A 199 24.84 -17.11 -16.85
N ASP A 200 25.34 -15.93 -16.45
CA ASP A 200 25.53 -15.56 -15.07
C ASP A 200 24.27 -14.88 -14.48
N TYR A 201 24.17 -14.88 -13.16
CA TYR A 201 23.11 -14.18 -12.45
C TYR A 201 23.57 -12.80 -11.98
N TYR A 202 22.75 -11.82 -12.28
CA TYR A 202 22.95 -10.43 -11.83
C TYR A 202 21.99 -10.12 -10.68
N LYS A 203 22.52 -9.57 -9.58
CA LYS A 203 21.72 -9.08 -8.46
C LYS A 203 21.03 -7.78 -8.83
N ASN A 204 19.73 -7.81 -8.99
CA ASN A 204 18.95 -6.65 -9.39
C ASN A 204 18.73 -5.68 -8.23
N VAL A 205 18.40 -6.24 -7.07
CA VAL A 205 17.96 -5.46 -5.92
C VAL A 205 18.13 -6.27 -4.64
N GLN A 206 18.37 -5.54 -3.57
CA GLN A 206 18.42 -6.03 -2.19
C GLN A 206 17.31 -5.37 -1.39
N PHE A 207 16.66 -6.15 -0.53
CA PHE A 207 15.64 -5.70 0.39
C PHE A 207 16.02 -6.07 1.82
N ASP A 208 16.26 -5.07 2.66
CA ASP A 208 16.57 -5.24 4.08
C ASP A 208 15.41 -4.74 4.94
N PHE A 209 14.84 -5.60 5.75
CA PHE A 209 13.90 -5.20 6.80
C PHE A 209 14.71 -4.81 8.03
N LEU A 210 14.63 -3.54 8.41
CA LEU A 210 15.47 -2.93 9.44
C LEU A 210 14.72 -2.75 10.76
N ASP A 211 15.41 -2.95 11.88
CA ASP A 211 14.94 -2.59 13.22
C ASP A 211 15.05 -1.07 13.47
N GLN A 212 14.80 -0.64 14.71
CA GLN A 212 14.87 0.78 15.11
C GLN A 212 16.29 1.33 15.14
N GLU A 213 17.27 0.46 15.34
CA GLU A 213 18.69 0.77 15.35
C GLU A 213 19.31 0.75 13.93
N GLY A 214 18.54 0.31 12.93
CA GLY A 214 18.98 0.19 11.53
C GLY A 214 19.69 -1.13 11.20
N ASN A 215 19.62 -2.12 12.09
CA ASN A 215 20.17 -3.44 11.81
C ASN A 215 19.21 -4.25 10.93
N SER A 216 19.76 -5.07 10.04
CA SER A 216 18.97 -5.98 9.20
C SER A 216 18.40 -7.14 10.04
N ILE A 217 17.07 -7.22 10.11
CA ILE A 217 16.33 -8.33 10.74
C ILE A 217 16.18 -9.48 9.75
N LYS A 218 15.86 -9.14 8.51
CA LYS A 218 15.64 -10.09 7.42
C LYS A 218 16.03 -9.45 6.10
N ARG A 219 16.68 -10.23 5.24
CA ARG A 219 17.11 -9.76 3.93
C ARG A 219 16.68 -10.71 2.83
N PHE A 220 16.30 -10.13 1.70
CA PHE A 220 16.00 -10.81 0.46
C PHE A 220 16.76 -10.15 -0.69
N ASP A 221 17.47 -10.95 -1.47
CA ASP A 221 18.17 -10.51 -2.68
C ASP A 221 17.49 -11.12 -3.91
N LEU A 222 17.20 -10.32 -4.93
CA LEU A 222 16.68 -10.80 -6.21
C LEU A 222 17.76 -10.78 -7.28
N TYR A 223 17.86 -11.89 -7.99
CA TYR A 223 18.80 -12.10 -9.07
C TYR A 223 18.05 -12.48 -10.35
N SER A 224 18.50 -11.99 -11.49
CA SER A 224 18.00 -12.39 -12.81
C SER A 224 19.12 -13.00 -13.66
N LEU A 225 18.77 -14.02 -14.41
CA LEU A 225 19.68 -14.66 -15.38
C LEU A 225 19.89 -13.73 -16.57
N ARG A 226 21.15 -13.49 -16.93
CA ARG A 226 21.50 -12.63 -18.07
C ARG A 226 21.58 -13.42 -19.38
N GLY A 227 20.96 -12.89 -20.43
CA GLY A 227 21.21 -13.31 -21.81
C GLY A 227 20.35 -14.46 -22.34
N LEU A 228 19.28 -14.85 -21.66
CA LEU A 228 18.28 -15.79 -22.18
C LEU A 228 16.96 -15.09 -22.50
N GLU A 229 16.21 -15.65 -23.48
CA GLU A 229 14.87 -15.16 -23.83
C GLU A 229 13.85 -15.30 -22.68
N GLN A 230 14.12 -16.23 -21.74
CA GLN A 230 13.25 -16.50 -20.61
C GLN A 230 13.85 -15.90 -19.34
N LEU A 231 13.11 -15.00 -18.71
CA LEU A 231 13.51 -14.37 -17.46
C LEU A 231 13.39 -15.39 -16.31
N GLU A 232 14.54 -15.87 -15.83
CA GLU A 232 14.60 -16.66 -14.60
C GLU A 232 15.02 -15.77 -13.45
N ILE A 233 14.20 -15.74 -12.40
CA ILE A 233 14.45 -14.95 -11.19
C ILE A 233 14.72 -15.88 -10.03
N LEU A 234 15.82 -15.62 -9.31
CA LEU A 234 16.16 -16.29 -8.06
C LEU A 234 16.00 -15.33 -6.88
N LEU A 235 15.43 -15.86 -5.81
CA LEU A 235 15.38 -15.25 -4.50
C LEU A 235 16.44 -15.88 -3.61
N HIS A 236 17.34 -15.08 -3.07
CA HIS A 236 18.32 -15.49 -2.08
C HIS A 236 17.97 -14.92 -0.71
N GLU A 237 18.01 -15.75 0.30
CA GLU A 237 17.96 -15.38 1.73
C GLU A 237 19.36 -15.53 2.33
N PRO A 238 20.15 -14.46 2.43
CA PRO A 238 21.54 -14.53 2.88
C PRO A 238 21.67 -15.05 4.30
N THR A 239 20.77 -14.69 5.21
CA THR A 239 20.76 -15.12 6.61
C THR A 239 20.64 -16.65 6.75
N GLU A 240 19.90 -17.27 5.83
CA GLU A 240 19.66 -18.73 5.83
C GLU A 240 20.58 -19.47 4.82
N GLY A 241 21.26 -18.71 3.96
CA GLY A 241 22.07 -19.25 2.87
C GLY A 241 21.25 -20.04 1.85
N GLN A 242 19.97 -19.71 1.67
CA GLN A 242 19.04 -20.47 0.86
C GLN A 242 18.67 -19.72 -0.43
N TRP A 243 18.51 -20.47 -1.52
CA TRP A 243 18.11 -19.99 -2.83
C TRP A 243 16.80 -20.64 -3.27
N TYR A 244 15.92 -19.86 -3.92
CA TYR A 244 14.61 -20.29 -4.38
C TYR A 244 14.33 -19.76 -5.78
N LEU A 245 13.55 -20.49 -6.57
CA LEU A 245 12.89 -19.90 -7.73
C LEU A 245 11.90 -18.82 -7.25
N PHE A 246 11.80 -17.72 -8.00
CA PHE A 246 10.87 -16.65 -7.68
C PHE A 246 10.09 -16.24 -8.93
N SER A 247 8.80 -15.94 -8.78
CA SER A 247 7.97 -15.62 -9.94
C SER A 247 8.09 -14.16 -10.34
N GLU A 248 8.05 -13.88 -11.63
CA GLU A 248 7.99 -12.52 -12.17
C GLU A 248 6.75 -11.75 -11.65
N ASN A 249 5.60 -12.42 -11.55
CA ASN A 249 4.38 -11.82 -11.01
C ASN A 249 4.54 -11.35 -9.56
N ALA A 250 5.26 -12.13 -8.72
CA ALA A 250 5.55 -11.73 -7.35
C ALA A 250 6.50 -10.53 -7.30
N GLN A 251 7.54 -10.52 -8.14
CA GLN A 251 8.44 -9.38 -8.27
C GLN A 251 7.68 -8.11 -8.69
N GLN A 252 6.84 -8.20 -9.71
CA GLN A 252 6.01 -7.07 -10.17
C GLN A 252 5.07 -6.58 -9.08
N SER A 253 4.49 -7.49 -8.28
CA SER A 253 3.63 -7.14 -7.14
C SER A 253 4.39 -6.33 -6.09
N ILE A 254 5.64 -6.70 -5.79
CA ILE A 254 6.51 -5.95 -4.86
C ILE A 254 6.75 -4.54 -5.38
N TYR A 255 7.12 -4.37 -6.66
CA TYR A 255 7.36 -3.05 -7.24
C TYR A 255 6.09 -2.18 -7.24
N GLN A 256 4.93 -2.75 -7.54
CA GLN A 256 3.66 -2.02 -7.44
C GLN A 256 3.34 -1.55 -6.01
N LEU A 257 3.69 -2.35 -4.98
CA LEU A 257 3.55 -1.95 -3.58
C LEU A 257 4.50 -0.81 -3.22
N LEU A 258 5.75 -0.85 -3.68
CA LEU A 258 6.73 0.23 -3.49
C LEU A 258 6.31 1.52 -4.17
N ASP A 259 5.85 1.46 -5.42
CA ASP A 259 5.33 2.62 -6.15
C ASP A 259 4.19 3.30 -5.39
N ARG A 260 3.24 2.52 -4.88
CA ARG A 260 2.14 3.05 -4.07
C ARG A 260 2.60 3.62 -2.74
N ALA A 261 3.56 2.96 -2.08
CA ALA A 261 4.17 3.50 -0.86
C ALA A 261 4.86 4.84 -1.13
N SER A 262 5.57 4.96 -2.26
CA SER A 262 6.21 6.20 -2.71
C SER A 262 5.19 7.29 -2.99
N MET A 263 4.14 7.00 -3.76
CA MET A 263 3.04 7.95 -4.08
C MET A 263 2.35 8.46 -2.81
N ASN A 264 2.27 7.65 -1.76
CA ASN A 264 1.70 8.01 -0.46
C ASN A 264 2.72 8.64 0.50
N GLY A 265 3.95 8.93 0.05
CA GLY A 265 4.97 9.61 0.83
C GLY A 265 5.61 8.77 1.95
N PHE A 266 5.53 7.44 1.84
CA PHE A 266 6.19 6.53 2.78
C PHE A 266 7.64 6.22 2.39
N VAL A 267 8.03 6.44 1.14
CA VAL A 267 9.39 6.19 0.65
C VAL A 267 10.22 7.46 0.71
N THR A 268 11.47 7.30 1.12
CA THR A 268 12.47 8.38 1.16
C THR A 268 13.76 7.86 0.54
N VAL A 269 14.35 8.65 -0.37
CA VAL A 269 15.69 8.38 -0.92
C VAL A 269 16.72 8.69 0.15
N ILE A 270 17.54 7.71 0.51
CA ILE A 270 18.61 7.81 1.50
C ILE A 270 19.92 8.19 0.81
N SER A 271 20.19 7.57 -0.33
CA SER A 271 21.37 7.83 -1.16
C SER A 271 21.04 7.65 -2.63
N ASN A 272 21.54 8.52 -3.46
CA ASN A 272 21.49 8.39 -4.91
C ASN A 272 22.81 8.86 -5.49
N THR A 273 23.58 7.91 -6.03
CA THR A 273 24.85 8.16 -6.70
C THR A 273 24.76 7.96 -8.21
N ALA A 274 23.55 7.67 -8.72
CA ALA A 274 23.28 7.65 -10.16
C ALA A 274 23.31 9.10 -10.71
N PRO A 275 23.87 9.31 -11.93
CA PRO A 275 23.96 10.62 -12.55
C PRO A 275 22.61 11.22 -12.93
#